data_91183a9da8e12dfc9d6b3c22205a825e
#
_entry.id   91183a9da8e12dfc9d6b3c22205a825e
#
_cell.length_a   1.000
_cell.length_b   1.000
_cell.length_c   1.000
_cell.angle_alpha   90.00
_cell.angle_beta   90.00
_cell.angle_gamma   90.00
#
_symmetry.space_group_name_H-M   'P 1'
#
loop_
_entity.id
_entity.type
_entity.pdbx_description
1 polymer ?
#
loop_
_entity_poly.entity_id
_entity_poly.type
_entity_poly.pdbx_seq_one_letter_code
_entity_poly.pdbx_strand_id
1 'polypeptide(L)'
;MANRLIVESKNDKIFIEKLIQTLNLNNIEIDKPIYIDDYECLEGLSEKSVTNSLKSLSASLLKNNIKKIGIIIDQDNCSQQERFEFINNCIDQVFRKSVYLSDVNNLIEVKIINDNNITLQLGCYFTNVNGQGELETVLKTIKTQDSDYADCLESWRSCVKEQAKNISDKDFDKFWISNYIRYDTCSPQESKQAGLSTGQKM
;
A
#
# COMPACT_ATOMS: atom_id res chain seq x y z
N MET A 1 19.21 -6.26 13.18
CA MET A 1 19.17 -5.22 12.13
C MET A 1 17.77 -5.24 11.59
N ALA A 2 17.05 -4.12 11.64
CA ALA A 2 15.67 -4.03 11.14
C ALA A 2 15.67 -3.38 9.76
N ASN A 3 14.94 -3.98 8.81
CA ASN A 3 14.56 -3.32 7.58
C ASN A 3 13.19 -2.68 7.81
N ARG A 4 12.97 -1.49 7.27
CA ARG A 4 11.71 -0.77 7.45
C ARG A 4 10.94 -0.69 6.13
N LEU A 5 9.63 -0.89 6.23
CA LEU A 5 8.71 -0.66 5.12
C LEU A 5 7.81 0.54 5.43
N ILE A 6 7.71 1.45 4.48
CA ILE A 6 6.68 2.47 4.41
C ILE A 6 5.58 1.94 3.51
N VAL A 7 4.35 2.00 3.95
CA VAL A 7 3.16 1.59 3.19
C VAL A 7 2.17 2.76 3.12
N GLU A 8 1.34 2.78 2.08
CA GLU A 8 0.42 3.88 1.84
C GLU A 8 -0.71 3.92 2.88
N SER A 9 -1.42 2.83 3.05
CA SER A 9 -2.64 2.76 3.84
C SER A 9 -2.58 1.73 4.97
N LYS A 10 -3.61 1.74 5.83
CA LYS A 10 -3.81 0.73 6.87
C LYS A 10 -4.07 -0.67 6.27
N ASN A 11 -4.78 -0.74 5.14
CA ASN A 11 -5.06 -2.01 4.47
C ASN A 11 -3.78 -2.64 3.91
N ASP A 12 -2.91 -1.82 3.29
CA ASP A 12 -1.58 -2.28 2.86
C ASP A 12 -0.78 -2.83 4.03
N LYS A 13 -0.78 -2.13 5.16
CA LYS A 13 -0.09 -2.59 6.35
C LYS A 13 -0.56 -3.96 6.79
N ILE A 14 -1.87 -4.16 6.92
CA ILE A 14 -2.47 -5.43 7.34
C ILE A 14 -2.09 -6.55 6.38
N PHE A 15 -2.19 -6.29 5.07
CA PHE A 15 -1.86 -7.27 4.04
C PHE A 15 -0.37 -7.65 4.07
N ILE A 16 0.52 -6.65 4.09
CA ILE A 16 1.97 -6.87 4.09
C ILE A 16 2.43 -7.52 5.41
N GLU A 17 1.86 -7.16 6.56
CA GLU A 17 2.13 -7.86 7.83
C GLU A 17 1.80 -9.35 7.75
N LYS A 18 0.64 -9.67 7.15
CA LYS A 18 0.25 -11.06 6.96
C LYS A 18 1.18 -11.80 5.99
N LEU A 19 1.59 -11.14 4.91
CA LEU A 19 2.55 -11.69 3.95
C LEU A 19 3.92 -11.95 4.61
N ILE A 20 4.44 -11.01 5.38
CA ILE A 20 5.69 -11.14 6.15
C ILE A 20 5.61 -12.35 7.09
N GLN A 21 4.50 -12.51 7.82
CA GLN A 21 4.28 -13.66 8.71
C GLN A 21 4.23 -14.97 7.94
N THR A 22 3.49 -15.02 6.83
CA THR A 22 3.33 -16.24 6.01
C THR A 22 4.66 -16.67 5.39
N LEU A 23 5.48 -15.72 4.98
CA LEU A 23 6.81 -15.97 4.40
C LEU A 23 7.92 -16.13 5.45
N ASN A 24 7.60 -16.03 6.76
CA ASN A 24 8.56 -16.12 7.87
C ASN A 24 9.73 -15.12 7.76
N LEU A 25 9.46 -13.88 7.34
CA LEU A 25 10.46 -12.83 7.18
C LEU A 25 10.67 -12.08 8.51
N ASN A 26 11.69 -12.46 9.29
CA ASN A 26 11.87 -12.00 10.67
C ASN A 26 12.57 -10.64 10.85
N ASN A 27 13.06 -10.02 9.77
CA ASN A 27 13.88 -8.80 9.85
C ASN A 27 13.22 -7.59 9.18
N ILE A 28 11.90 -7.62 8.98
CA ILE A 28 11.14 -6.56 8.34
C ILE A 28 10.09 -6.06 9.33
N GLU A 29 10.08 -4.75 9.54
CA GLU A 29 9.08 -4.07 10.35
C GLU A 29 8.39 -3.00 9.49
N ILE A 30 7.06 -2.92 9.58
CA ILE A 30 6.29 -1.90 8.88
C ILE A 30 6.13 -0.70 9.80
N ASP A 31 6.43 0.47 9.26
CA ASP A 31 6.24 1.74 9.96
C ASP A 31 4.76 2.13 10.01
N LYS A 32 4.46 3.26 10.63
CA LYS A 32 3.12 3.81 10.60
C LYS A 32 2.73 4.09 9.13
N PRO A 33 1.56 3.65 8.67
CA PRO A 33 1.10 3.96 7.32
C PRO A 33 1.11 5.47 7.05
N ILE A 34 1.27 5.86 5.78
CA ILE A 34 1.23 7.28 5.37
C ILE A 34 -0.14 7.85 5.69
N TYR A 35 -1.19 7.12 5.37
CA TYR A 35 -2.57 7.47 5.69
C TYR A 35 -3.13 6.58 6.79
N ILE A 36 -3.77 7.17 7.79
CA ILE A 36 -4.34 6.46 8.93
C ILE A 36 -5.84 6.33 8.77
N ASP A 37 -6.47 7.34 8.23
CA ASP A 37 -7.92 7.42 8.02
C ASP A 37 -8.26 7.33 6.53
N ASP A 38 -9.33 6.59 6.21
CA ASP A 38 -9.80 6.39 4.83
C ASP A 38 -10.15 7.73 4.14
N TYR A 39 -10.47 8.77 4.91
CA TYR A 39 -10.76 10.12 4.39
C TYR A 39 -9.52 10.87 3.90
N GLU A 40 -8.34 10.60 4.44
CA GLU A 40 -7.09 11.22 3.99
C GLU A 40 -6.66 10.75 2.60
N CYS A 41 -7.14 9.57 2.17
CA CYS A 41 -6.85 9.00 0.85
C CYS A 41 -7.63 9.65 -0.30
N LEU A 42 -8.64 10.48 -0.02
CA LEU A 42 -9.50 11.09 -1.06
C LEU A 42 -8.75 12.05 -1.98
N GLU A 43 -7.67 12.68 -1.49
CA GLU A 43 -6.84 13.60 -2.26
C GLU A 43 -5.69 12.91 -3.02
N GLY A 44 -5.54 11.59 -2.86
CA GLY A 44 -4.44 10.81 -3.40
C GLY A 44 -3.11 11.01 -2.64
N LEU A 45 -2.11 10.22 -3.00
CA LEU A 45 -0.80 10.22 -2.35
C LEU A 45 -0.03 11.52 -2.65
N SER A 46 0.34 12.29 -1.62
CA SER A 46 1.07 13.55 -1.77
C SER A 46 2.58 13.38 -1.50
N GLU A 47 3.42 14.13 -2.23
CA GLU A 47 4.88 14.20 -1.97
C GLU A 47 5.18 14.58 -0.52
N LYS A 48 4.39 15.50 0.05
CA LYS A 48 4.53 15.94 1.43
C LYS A 48 4.38 14.80 2.42
N SER A 49 3.38 13.95 2.23
CA SER A 49 3.11 12.81 3.14
C SER A 49 4.23 11.78 3.09
N VAL A 50 4.67 11.39 1.90
CA VAL A 50 5.81 10.47 1.71
C VAL A 50 7.10 11.05 2.28
N THR A 51 7.39 12.31 1.97
CA THR A 51 8.57 13.01 2.48
C THR A 51 8.58 13.08 4.00
N ASN A 52 7.44 13.34 4.64
CA ASN A 52 7.33 13.36 6.11
C ASN A 52 7.61 11.96 6.72
N SER A 53 7.11 10.90 6.12
CA SER A 53 7.40 9.52 6.55
C SER A 53 8.90 9.21 6.42
N LEU A 54 9.53 9.60 5.30
CA LEU A 54 10.98 9.45 5.11
C LEU A 54 11.79 10.25 6.12
N LYS A 55 11.39 11.49 6.43
CA LYS A 55 12.03 12.34 7.46
C LYS A 55 11.92 11.71 8.85
N SER A 56 10.75 11.19 9.22
CA SER A 56 10.53 10.51 10.49
C SER A 56 11.44 9.29 10.63
N LEU A 57 11.52 8.46 9.59
CA LEU A 57 12.45 7.32 9.58
C LEU A 57 13.91 7.76 9.63
N SER A 58 14.30 8.78 8.87
CA SER A 58 15.69 9.27 8.86
C SER A 58 16.15 9.71 10.25
N ALA A 59 15.28 10.35 11.03
CA ALA A 59 15.56 10.75 12.41
C ALA A 59 15.75 9.56 13.36
N SER A 60 15.24 8.40 13.03
CA SER A 60 15.31 7.19 13.86
C SER A 60 16.37 6.18 13.42
N LEU A 61 17.06 6.42 12.30
CA LEU A 61 18.00 5.45 11.69
C LEU A 61 19.11 4.99 12.62
N LEU A 62 19.77 5.94 13.30
CA LEU A 62 20.86 5.63 14.22
C LEU A 62 20.37 4.84 15.44
N LYS A 63 19.23 5.25 16.00
CA LYS A 63 18.66 4.63 17.20
C LYS A 63 18.21 3.20 16.95
N ASN A 64 17.68 2.92 15.76
CA ASN A 64 17.06 1.64 15.41
C ASN A 64 17.95 0.75 14.52
N ASN A 65 19.17 1.19 14.21
CA ASN A 65 20.11 0.47 13.33
C ASN A 65 19.46 -0.03 12.02
N ILE A 66 18.69 0.85 11.35
CA ILE A 66 18.00 0.58 10.10
C ILE A 66 19.02 0.58 8.96
N LYS A 67 19.01 -0.46 8.12
CA LYS A 67 19.92 -0.61 6.98
C LYS A 67 19.22 -0.47 5.63
N LYS A 68 17.93 -0.81 5.58
CA LYS A 68 17.15 -0.76 4.35
C LYS A 68 15.79 -0.13 4.63
N ILE A 69 15.35 0.68 3.67
CA ILE A 69 13.99 1.22 3.60
C ILE A 69 13.36 0.74 2.31
N GLY A 70 12.19 0.13 2.41
CA GLY A 70 11.31 -0.15 1.28
C GLY A 70 10.11 0.79 1.31
N ILE A 71 9.67 1.24 0.16
CA ILE A 71 8.46 2.05 -0.01
C ILE A 71 7.49 1.24 -0.87
N ILE A 72 6.30 0.96 -0.37
CA ILE A 72 5.25 0.26 -1.11
C ILE A 72 4.07 1.21 -1.21
N ILE A 73 3.72 1.58 -2.44
CA ILE A 73 2.59 2.46 -2.77
C ILE A 73 1.82 1.91 -3.95
N ASP A 74 0.60 2.38 -4.13
CA ASP A 74 -0.22 1.98 -5.27
C ASP A 74 0.27 2.58 -6.60
N GLN A 75 0.16 1.81 -7.69
CA GLN A 75 0.43 2.31 -9.04
C GLN A 75 -0.66 3.31 -9.47
N ASP A 76 -1.89 3.08 -9.06
CA ASP A 76 -3.08 3.80 -9.51
C ASP A 76 -3.19 3.86 -11.06
N ASN A 77 -3.50 5.04 -11.60
CA ASN A 77 -3.56 5.31 -13.03
C ASN A 77 -2.26 5.96 -13.57
N CYS A 78 -1.19 5.99 -12.76
CA CYS A 78 0.09 6.55 -13.16
C CYS A 78 0.92 5.51 -13.92
N SER A 79 1.76 5.95 -14.83
CA SER A 79 2.81 5.10 -15.38
C SER A 79 3.86 4.78 -14.31
N GLN A 80 4.58 3.69 -14.50
CA GLN A 80 5.69 3.33 -13.60
C GLN A 80 6.76 4.43 -13.54
N GLN A 81 7.01 5.11 -14.66
CA GLN A 81 7.94 6.22 -14.72
C GLN A 81 7.51 7.40 -13.85
N GLU A 82 6.25 7.82 -13.94
CA GLU A 82 5.70 8.90 -13.10
C GLU A 82 5.79 8.55 -11.61
N ARG A 83 5.56 7.27 -11.25
CA ARG A 83 5.74 6.81 -9.86
C ARG A 83 7.20 6.86 -9.41
N PHE A 84 8.15 6.47 -10.27
CA PHE A 84 9.57 6.62 -9.96
C PHE A 84 9.99 8.10 -9.81
N GLU A 85 9.54 8.97 -10.69
CA GLU A 85 9.81 10.41 -10.59
C GLU A 85 9.27 10.98 -9.28
N PHE A 86 8.03 10.67 -8.94
CA PHE A 86 7.40 11.04 -7.67
C PHE A 86 8.21 10.59 -6.45
N ILE A 87 8.58 9.31 -6.38
CA ILE A 87 9.38 8.78 -5.25
C ILE A 87 10.78 9.37 -5.22
N ASN A 88 11.43 9.54 -6.37
CA ASN A 88 12.75 10.16 -6.44
C ASN A 88 12.73 11.60 -5.92
N ASN A 89 11.69 12.40 -6.25
CA ASN A 89 11.50 13.74 -5.73
C ASN A 89 11.36 13.75 -4.19
N CYS A 90 10.62 12.78 -3.63
CA CYS A 90 10.50 12.64 -2.18
C CYS A 90 11.84 12.27 -1.53
N ILE A 91 12.61 11.37 -2.13
CA ILE A 91 13.93 10.96 -1.65
C ILE A 91 14.90 12.15 -1.64
N ASP A 92 14.93 12.95 -2.68
CA ASP A 92 15.84 14.11 -2.81
C ASP A 92 15.64 15.18 -1.72
N GLN A 93 14.44 15.23 -1.13
CA GLN A 93 14.16 16.15 -0.02
C GLN A 93 14.73 15.67 1.34
N VAL A 94 15.18 14.41 1.42
CA VAL A 94 15.61 13.81 2.70
C VAL A 94 17.01 13.22 2.60
N PHE A 95 17.37 12.65 1.45
CA PHE A 95 18.60 11.92 1.24
C PHE A 95 19.38 12.46 0.03
N ARG A 96 20.70 12.27 0.05
CA ARG A 96 21.56 12.42 -1.13
C ARG A 96 21.71 11.05 -1.79
N LYS A 97 21.56 11.01 -3.10
CA LYS A 97 21.78 9.82 -3.91
C LYS A 97 22.62 10.13 -5.14
N SER A 98 23.36 9.15 -5.62
CA SER A 98 24.13 9.20 -6.87
C SER A 98 23.38 8.59 -8.04
N VAL A 99 22.41 7.74 -7.76
CA VAL A 99 21.62 7.01 -8.75
C VAL A 99 20.13 7.17 -8.41
N TYR A 100 19.29 7.31 -9.43
CA TYR A 100 17.84 7.37 -9.30
C TYR A 100 17.22 5.97 -9.30
N LEU A 101 16.15 5.81 -8.55
CA LEU A 101 15.30 4.62 -8.68
C LEU A 101 14.67 4.60 -10.06
N SER A 102 14.78 3.48 -10.74
CA SER A 102 14.24 3.25 -12.09
C SER A 102 13.74 1.81 -12.28
N ASP A 103 13.88 0.96 -11.27
CA ASP A 103 13.46 -0.44 -11.28
C ASP A 103 13.03 -0.86 -9.87
N VAL A 104 11.87 -1.52 -9.76
CA VAL A 104 11.32 -2.02 -8.49
C VAL A 104 12.15 -3.17 -7.88
N ASN A 105 12.98 -3.83 -8.66
CA ASN A 105 13.85 -4.91 -8.20
C ASN A 105 15.21 -4.43 -7.69
N ASN A 106 15.50 -3.13 -7.79
CA ASN A 106 16.80 -2.56 -7.45
C ASN A 106 16.71 -1.72 -6.16
N LEU A 107 17.77 -1.82 -5.36
CA LEU A 107 18.01 -0.93 -4.23
C LEU A 107 19.09 0.07 -4.61
N ILE A 108 18.88 1.32 -4.32
CA ILE A 108 19.89 2.38 -4.45
C ILE A 108 20.51 2.69 -3.09
N GLU A 109 21.78 3.11 -3.12
CA GLU A 109 22.44 3.63 -1.93
C GLU A 109 22.12 5.13 -1.76
N VAL A 110 21.71 5.50 -0.56
CA VAL A 110 21.42 6.88 -0.19
C VAL A 110 22.11 7.27 1.11
N LYS A 111 22.41 8.58 1.26
CA LYS A 111 23.03 9.17 2.45
C LYS A 111 22.11 10.24 3.03
N ILE A 112 22.10 10.39 4.35
CA ILE A 112 21.35 11.47 4.99
C ILE A 112 21.96 12.82 4.61
N ILE A 113 21.15 13.82 4.27
CA ILE A 113 21.62 15.14 3.82
C ILE A 113 22.52 15.82 4.87
N ASN A 114 22.19 15.70 6.15
CA ASN A 114 22.90 16.35 7.25
C ASN A 114 23.93 15.43 7.95
N ASP A 115 24.06 14.17 7.53
CA ASP A 115 25.03 13.23 8.10
C ASP A 115 25.53 12.26 7.02
N ASN A 116 26.65 12.61 6.41
CA ASN A 116 27.25 11.83 5.33
C ASN A 116 27.80 10.46 5.76
N ASN A 117 27.89 10.18 7.08
CA ASN A 117 28.43 8.92 7.57
C ASN A 117 27.37 7.80 7.59
N ILE A 118 26.10 8.16 7.47
CA ILE A 118 25.01 7.18 7.46
C ILE A 118 24.61 6.88 6.04
N THR A 119 24.89 5.66 5.62
CA THR A 119 24.50 5.10 4.33
C THR A 119 23.46 4.00 4.55
N LEU A 120 22.41 3.99 3.73
CA LEU A 120 21.40 2.94 3.73
C LEU A 120 20.98 2.59 2.31
N GLN A 121 20.33 1.45 2.15
CA GLN A 121 19.73 1.03 0.89
C GLN A 121 18.24 1.39 0.87
N LEU A 122 17.77 1.91 -0.26
CA LEU A 122 16.38 2.30 -0.46
C LEU A 122 15.86 1.72 -1.76
N GLY A 123 14.64 1.17 -1.73
CA GLY A 123 13.93 0.67 -2.88
C GLY A 123 12.45 0.96 -2.80
N CYS A 124 11.74 0.81 -3.90
CA CYS A 124 10.28 0.94 -3.92
C CYS A 124 9.64 -0.18 -4.72
N TYR A 125 8.36 -0.40 -4.43
CA TYR A 125 7.48 -1.29 -5.17
C TYR A 125 6.14 -0.60 -5.39
N PHE A 126 5.54 -0.81 -6.54
CA PHE A 126 4.24 -0.26 -6.90
C PHE A 126 3.22 -1.39 -6.99
N THR A 127 2.21 -1.36 -6.13
CA THR A 127 1.12 -2.34 -6.13
C THR A 127 0.27 -2.14 -7.37
N ASN A 128 0.17 -3.17 -8.22
CA ASN A 128 -0.53 -3.07 -9.48
C ASN A 128 -0.92 -4.44 -10.06
N VAL A 129 -1.82 -4.42 -11.04
CA VAL A 129 -2.09 -5.53 -11.96
C VAL A 129 -1.90 -5.00 -13.38
N ASN A 130 -0.96 -5.60 -14.12
CA ASN A 130 -0.62 -5.18 -15.50
C ASN A 130 -0.27 -3.68 -15.63
N GLY A 131 0.36 -3.11 -14.61
CA GLY A 131 0.85 -1.73 -14.62
C GLY A 131 -0.18 -0.68 -14.19
N GLN A 132 -1.32 -1.07 -13.64
CA GLN A 132 -2.37 -0.18 -13.11
C GLN A 132 -3.00 -0.75 -11.86
N GLY A 133 -3.71 0.09 -11.09
CA GLY A 133 -4.50 -0.32 -9.95
C GLY A 133 -3.81 -0.16 -8.59
N GLU A 134 -4.41 -0.76 -7.62
CA GLU A 134 -4.06 -0.66 -6.19
C GLU A 134 -4.13 -2.04 -5.52
N LEU A 135 -3.93 -2.10 -4.20
CA LEU A 135 -3.97 -3.35 -3.46
C LEU A 135 -5.27 -4.12 -3.69
N GLU A 136 -6.42 -3.45 -3.69
CA GLU A 136 -7.72 -4.09 -3.89
C GLU A 136 -7.84 -4.75 -5.26
N THR A 137 -7.25 -4.15 -6.30
CA THR A 137 -7.18 -4.73 -7.64
C THR A 137 -6.36 -6.03 -7.63
N VAL A 138 -5.23 -6.05 -6.91
CA VAL A 138 -4.41 -7.26 -6.73
C VAL A 138 -5.20 -8.33 -6.00
N LEU A 139 -5.83 -8.00 -4.88
CA LEU A 139 -6.60 -8.94 -4.07
C LEU A 139 -7.74 -9.58 -4.85
N LYS A 140 -8.46 -8.78 -5.65
CA LYS A 140 -9.52 -9.27 -6.54
C LYS A 140 -8.98 -10.27 -7.58
N THR A 141 -7.77 -10.02 -8.10
CA THR A 141 -7.14 -10.88 -9.11
C THR A 141 -6.66 -12.21 -8.54
N ILE A 142 -6.17 -12.22 -7.28
CA ILE A 142 -5.61 -13.42 -6.65
C ILE A 142 -6.62 -14.22 -5.83
N LYS A 143 -7.91 -13.86 -5.87
CA LYS A 143 -8.94 -14.61 -5.15
C LYS A 143 -8.87 -16.10 -5.47
N THR A 144 -9.03 -16.95 -4.48
CA THR A 144 -8.89 -18.41 -4.62
C THR A 144 -10.21 -19.13 -4.87
N GLN A 145 -11.33 -18.45 -4.70
CA GLN A 145 -12.67 -18.99 -4.89
C GLN A 145 -13.62 -17.93 -5.44
N ASP A 146 -14.65 -18.37 -6.14
CA ASP A 146 -15.74 -17.50 -6.58
C ASP A 146 -16.54 -17.00 -5.38
N SER A 147 -17.17 -15.85 -5.53
CA SER A 147 -17.96 -15.21 -4.49
C SER A 147 -19.41 -15.13 -4.91
N ASP A 148 -20.30 -15.78 -4.16
CA ASP A 148 -21.73 -15.66 -4.41
C ASP A 148 -22.27 -14.24 -4.11
N TYR A 149 -21.58 -13.49 -3.25
CA TYR A 149 -21.99 -12.13 -2.84
C TYR A 149 -21.26 -11.05 -3.65
N ALA A 150 -19.94 -11.10 -3.68
CA ALA A 150 -19.16 -10.03 -4.34
C ALA A 150 -19.30 -10.08 -5.87
N ASP A 151 -19.37 -11.26 -6.48
CA ASP A 151 -19.53 -11.37 -7.95
C ASP A 151 -20.90 -10.85 -8.44
N CYS A 152 -21.96 -10.86 -7.61
CA CYS A 152 -23.23 -10.21 -7.92
C CYS A 152 -23.12 -8.69 -8.07
N LEU A 153 -22.10 -8.07 -7.49
CA LEU A 153 -21.90 -6.62 -7.57
C LEU A 153 -21.58 -6.14 -8.98
N GLU A 154 -21.07 -6.99 -9.86
CA GLU A 154 -20.87 -6.65 -11.29
C GLU A 154 -22.21 -6.33 -11.97
N SER A 155 -23.26 -7.13 -11.70
CA SER A 155 -24.60 -6.87 -12.20
C SER A 155 -25.19 -5.57 -11.61
N TRP A 156 -24.97 -5.33 -10.32
CA TRP A 156 -25.36 -4.08 -9.66
C TRP A 156 -24.66 -2.88 -10.29
N ARG A 157 -23.34 -2.96 -10.53
CA ARG A 157 -22.57 -1.89 -11.19
C ARG A 157 -23.11 -1.59 -12.60
N SER A 158 -23.44 -2.63 -13.36
CA SER A 158 -24.01 -2.48 -14.70
C SER A 158 -25.36 -1.76 -14.65
N CYS A 159 -26.23 -2.12 -13.71
CA CYS A 159 -27.52 -1.46 -13.51
C CYS A 159 -27.36 0.03 -13.14
N VAL A 160 -26.40 0.38 -12.29
CA VAL A 160 -26.11 1.78 -11.92
C VAL A 160 -25.60 2.57 -13.11
N LYS A 161 -24.78 1.97 -13.97
CA LYS A 161 -24.26 2.60 -15.18
C LYS A 161 -25.37 2.90 -16.21
N GLU A 162 -26.37 2.04 -16.35
CA GLU A 162 -27.55 2.26 -17.18
C GLU A 162 -28.36 3.50 -16.76
N GLN A 163 -28.26 3.89 -15.48
CA GLN A 163 -28.89 5.09 -14.95
C GLN A 163 -28.03 6.36 -15.08
N ALA A 164 -27.05 6.35 -16.00
CA ALA A 164 -26.09 7.44 -16.23
C ALA A 164 -25.24 7.83 -14.97
N LYS A 165 -25.08 6.90 -14.03
CA LYS A 165 -24.17 7.02 -12.88
C LYS A 165 -22.94 6.14 -13.13
N ASN A 166 -21.77 6.67 -12.82
CA ASN A 166 -20.52 5.92 -13.00
C ASN A 166 -19.83 5.76 -11.65
N ILE A 167 -19.39 4.54 -11.38
CA ILE A 167 -18.54 4.19 -10.23
C ILE A 167 -17.17 3.88 -10.81
N SER A 168 -16.13 4.55 -10.32
CA SER A 168 -14.76 4.29 -10.76
C SER A 168 -14.35 2.84 -10.50
N ASP A 169 -13.39 2.31 -11.27
CA ASP A 169 -12.88 0.95 -11.05
C ASP A 169 -12.28 0.83 -9.65
N LYS A 170 -11.57 1.85 -9.20
CA LYS A 170 -11.00 1.95 -7.87
C LYS A 170 -12.04 1.84 -6.75
N ASP A 171 -13.11 2.62 -6.81
CA ASP A 171 -14.17 2.57 -5.80
C ASP A 171 -14.92 1.24 -5.85
N PHE A 172 -15.11 0.70 -7.06
CA PHE A 172 -15.76 -0.59 -7.23
C PHE A 172 -14.93 -1.73 -6.65
N ASP A 173 -13.62 -1.77 -6.90
CA ASP A 173 -12.73 -2.81 -6.37
C ASP A 173 -12.68 -2.77 -4.85
N LYS A 174 -12.63 -1.59 -4.22
CA LYS A 174 -12.74 -1.44 -2.76
C LYS A 174 -14.05 -2.02 -2.21
N PHE A 175 -15.15 -1.68 -2.86
CA PHE A 175 -16.46 -2.17 -2.46
C PHE A 175 -16.56 -3.69 -2.64
N TRP A 176 -16.06 -4.21 -3.78
CA TRP A 176 -16.04 -5.63 -4.09
C TRP A 176 -15.23 -6.42 -3.03
N ILE A 177 -13.99 -6.00 -2.76
CA ILE A 177 -13.10 -6.64 -1.78
C ILE A 177 -13.71 -6.61 -0.37
N SER A 178 -14.32 -5.49 0.04
CA SER A 178 -14.98 -5.38 1.33
C SER A 178 -16.08 -6.44 1.50
N ASN A 179 -16.87 -6.68 0.45
CA ASN A 179 -17.92 -7.69 0.47
C ASN A 179 -17.33 -9.11 0.44
N TYR A 180 -16.34 -9.36 -0.41
CA TYR A 180 -15.65 -10.64 -0.49
C TYR A 180 -15.05 -11.06 0.86
N ILE A 181 -14.28 -10.17 1.50
CA ILE A 181 -13.70 -10.44 2.81
C ILE A 181 -14.80 -10.71 3.85
N ARG A 182 -15.84 -9.88 3.84
CA ARG A 182 -16.90 -9.94 4.88
C ARG A 182 -17.74 -11.20 4.81
N TYR A 183 -18.08 -11.68 3.64
CA TYR A 183 -19.08 -12.72 3.45
C TYR A 183 -18.52 -14.06 3.00
N ASP A 184 -17.40 -14.05 2.28
CA ASP A 184 -16.87 -15.26 1.67
C ASP A 184 -15.60 -15.81 2.37
N THR A 185 -14.81 -14.95 3.03
CA THR A 185 -13.53 -15.40 3.59
C THR A 185 -13.45 -15.37 5.12
N CYS A 186 -14.25 -14.54 5.77
CA CYS A 186 -14.23 -14.42 7.23
C CYS A 186 -15.29 -15.29 7.90
N SER A 187 -14.87 -16.13 8.83
CA SER A 187 -15.81 -16.73 9.78
C SER A 187 -16.47 -15.64 10.65
N PRO A 188 -17.65 -15.88 11.25
CA PRO A 188 -18.28 -14.91 12.14
C PRO A 188 -17.39 -14.46 13.31
N GLN A 189 -16.45 -15.30 13.75
CA GLN A 189 -15.50 -14.97 14.81
C GLN A 189 -14.38 -14.05 14.31
N GLU A 190 -13.83 -14.33 13.13
CA GLU A 190 -12.81 -13.47 12.49
C GLU A 190 -13.37 -12.11 12.11
N SER A 191 -14.62 -12.06 11.62
CA SER A 191 -15.30 -10.80 11.33
C SER A 191 -15.45 -9.91 12.57
N LYS A 192 -15.72 -10.49 13.74
CA LYS A 192 -15.78 -9.77 15.02
C LYS A 192 -14.41 -9.23 15.44
N GLN A 193 -13.35 -10.03 15.29
CA GLN A 193 -11.99 -9.63 15.64
C GLN A 193 -11.46 -8.52 14.71
N ALA A 194 -11.85 -8.53 13.45
CA ALA A 194 -11.50 -7.50 12.47
C ALA A 194 -12.31 -6.19 12.64
N GLY A 195 -13.21 -6.11 13.63
CA GLY A 195 -14.06 -4.93 13.83
C GLY A 195 -15.14 -4.75 12.76
N LEU A 196 -15.32 -5.74 11.90
CA LEU A 196 -16.41 -5.78 10.94
C LEU A 196 -17.70 -6.06 11.72
N SER A 197 -18.54 -5.05 11.92
CA SER A 197 -19.82 -5.24 12.58
C SER A 197 -20.66 -6.19 11.73
N THR A 198 -20.85 -7.40 12.23
CA THR A 198 -21.85 -8.30 11.66
C THR A 198 -23.20 -7.63 11.89
N GLY A 199 -23.72 -7.00 10.85
CA GLY A 199 -25.12 -6.57 10.80
C GLY A 199 -26.00 -7.82 10.84
N GLN A 200 -26.11 -8.41 12.00
CA GLN A 200 -27.18 -9.35 12.33
C GLN A 200 -28.16 -8.61 13.22
N LYS A 201 -29.22 -8.12 12.56
CA LYS A 201 -30.57 -8.12 13.14
C LYS A 201 -31.55 -7.87 12.01
N MET A 202 -32.00 -8.88 11.41
CA MET A 202 -33.43 -9.04 11.09
C MET A 202 -33.82 -10.48 11.40
#